data_27cd7256354a446f61d7e1f95d468520
#
_entry.id   27cd7256354a446f61d7e1f95d468520
#
_cell.length_a   1.000
_cell.length_b   1.000
_cell.length_c   1.000
_cell.angle_alpha   90.00
_cell.angle_beta   90.00
_cell.angle_gamma   90.00
#
_symmetry.space_group_name_H-M   'P 1'
#
loop_
_entity.id
_entity.type
_entity.pdbx_description
1 polymer ?
#
loop_
_entity_poly.entity_id
_entity_poly.type
_entity_poly.pdbx_seq_one_letter_code
_entity_poly.pdbx_strand_id
1 'polypeptide(L)'
;MKVNLHVPFVNIFGKEISHNSKIQMMDEEVCNILFSGTFLRPGKTLEEESKQKMDAYLLCMKIAKAAGEVDLTVEEAAMVKMAAASLNPGGYGQVYNLIEGGE
;
A
#
# COMPACT_ATOMS: atom_id res chain seq x y z
N MET A 1 -6.77 -10.23 8.21
CA MET A 1 -6.09 -9.43 9.22
C MET A 1 -6.58 -8.00 9.18
N LYS A 2 -6.74 -7.39 10.32
CA LYS A 2 -7.17 -5.99 10.38
C LYS A 2 -5.96 -5.08 10.54
N VAL A 3 -5.89 -4.05 9.72
CA VAL A 3 -4.78 -3.10 9.75
C VAL A 3 -5.32 -1.71 9.43
N ASN A 4 -4.77 -0.71 10.09
CA ASN A 4 -5.13 0.69 9.80
C ASN A 4 -4.01 1.34 9.01
N LEU A 5 -4.25 1.54 7.71
CA LEU A 5 -3.29 2.19 6.83
C LEU A 5 -3.46 3.70 6.78
N HIS A 6 -4.49 4.23 7.44
CA HIS A 6 -4.71 5.68 7.50
C HIS A 6 -3.86 6.29 8.61
N VAL A 7 -2.55 6.20 8.44
CA VAL A 7 -1.56 6.71 9.37
C VAL A 7 -0.47 7.42 8.59
N PRO A 8 0.16 8.44 9.17
CA PRO A 8 1.20 9.18 8.46
C PRO A 8 2.50 8.39 8.38
N PHE A 9 3.26 8.61 7.31
CA PHE A 9 4.65 8.19 7.26
C PHE A 9 5.45 9.09 8.21
N VAL A 10 6.47 8.52 8.83
CA VAL A 10 7.37 9.28 9.70
C VAL A 10 8.81 9.14 9.21
N ASN A 11 9.64 10.11 9.55
CA ASN A 11 11.06 10.05 9.26
C ASN A 11 11.78 9.20 10.33
N ILE A 12 13.10 9.06 10.21
CA ILE A 12 13.87 8.22 11.12
C ILE A 12 13.78 8.68 12.57
N PHE A 13 13.40 9.92 12.81
CA PHE A 13 13.25 10.48 14.15
C PHE A 13 11.81 10.43 14.66
N GLY A 14 10.91 9.77 13.92
CA GLY A 14 9.53 9.61 14.33
C GLY A 14 8.63 10.81 14.05
N LYS A 15 9.09 11.77 13.27
CA LYS A 15 8.31 12.96 12.92
C LYS A 15 7.59 12.76 11.58
N GLU A 16 6.36 13.23 11.50
CA GLU A 16 5.55 13.11 10.30
C GLU A 16 6.22 13.78 9.10
N ILE A 17 6.16 13.10 7.95
CA ILE A 17 6.70 13.60 6.70
C ILE A 17 5.60 14.38 5.98
N SER A 18 5.92 15.62 5.58
CA SER A 18 4.98 16.41 4.81
C SER A 18 5.58 16.82 3.48
N HIS A 19 4.70 17.01 2.48
CA HIS A 19 5.08 17.47 1.15
C HIS A 19 4.06 18.50 0.72
N ASN A 20 4.55 19.70 0.35
CA ASN A 20 3.69 20.82 -0.01
C ASN A 20 2.67 21.14 1.10
N SER A 21 3.13 21.14 2.35
CA SER A 21 2.30 21.41 3.53
C SER A 21 1.22 20.38 3.79
N LYS A 22 1.31 19.21 3.12
CA LYS A 22 0.38 18.10 3.33
C LYS A 22 1.13 16.90 3.90
N ILE A 23 0.58 16.33 4.97
CA ILE A 23 1.16 15.13 5.59
C ILE A 23 0.96 13.93 4.67
N GLN A 24 2.03 13.14 4.46
CA GLN A 24 1.97 11.95 3.64
C GLN A 24 1.38 10.79 4.43
N MET A 25 0.26 10.26 3.94
CA MET A 25 -0.44 9.14 4.59
C MET A 25 -0.15 7.84 3.84
N MET A 26 0.00 6.75 4.60
CA MET A 26 0.33 5.43 4.01
C MET A 26 -0.75 4.96 3.06
N ASP A 27 -2.02 5.08 3.44
CA ASP A 27 -3.11 4.63 2.58
C ASP A 27 -3.13 5.37 1.25
N GLU A 28 -2.87 6.67 1.26
CA GLU A 28 -2.86 7.46 0.03
C GLU A 28 -1.73 7.03 -0.90
N GLU A 29 -0.53 6.86 -0.35
CA GLU A 29 0.63 6.46 -1.16
C GLU A 29 0.48 5.05 -1.70
N VAL A 30 0.03 4.12 -0.87
CA VAL A 30 -0.19 2.74 -1.30
C VAL A 30 -1.30 2.69 -2.35
N CYS A 31 -2.39 3.42 -2.15
CA CYS A 31 -3.48 3.46 -3.13
C CYS A 31 -3.04 4.05 -4.46
N ASN A 32 -2.23 5.09 -4.44
CA ASN A 32 -1.70 5.67 -5.68
C ASN A 32 -0.87 4.66 -6.46
N ILE A 33 -0.03 3.89 -5.77
CA ILE A 33 0.80 2.87 -6.42
C ILE A 33 -0.08 1.74 -6.96
N LEU A 34 -1.04 1.26 -6.18
CA LEU A 34 -1.97 0.22 -6.63
C LEU A 34 -2.77 0.68 -7.84
N PHE A 35 -3.25 1.90 -7.81
CA PHE A 35 -4.09 2.45 -8.88
C PHE A 35 -3.29 2.63 -10.18
N SER A 36 -2.05 3.08 -10.08
CA SER A 36 -1.19 3.30 -11.25
C SER A 36 -0.68 1.98 -11.84
N GLY A 37 -0.51 0.95 -11.01
CA GLY A 37 -0.03 -0.35 -11.46
C GLY A 37 1.45 -0.41 -11.78
N THR A 38 2.22 0.60 -11.42
CA THR A 38 3.66 0.64 -11.75
C THR A 38 4.46 -0.48 -11.11
N PHE A 39 3.94 -1.09 -10.05
CA PHE A 39 4.59 -2.19 -9.36
C PHE A 39 4.32 -3.56 -9.99
N LEU A 40 3.34 -3.65 -10.90
CA LEU A 40 2.94 -4.91 -11.47
C LEU A 40 4.02 -5.51 -12.35
N ARG A 41 4.14 -6.84 -12.31
CA ARG A 41 5.11 -7.58 -13.12
C ARG A 41 4.42 -8.13 -14.36
N PRO A 42 5.16 -8.28 -15.48
CA PRO A 42 4.60 -8.91 -16.67
C PRO A 42 4.12 -10.32 -16.34
N GLY A 43 2.91 -10.64 -16.76
CA GLY A 43 2.37 -11.98 -16.64
C GLY A 43 2.70 -12.80 -17.87
N LYS A 44 2.47 -14.11 -17.79
CA LYS A 44 2.71 -15.03 -18.91
C LYS A 44 1.61 -14.89 -19.96
N THR A 45 0.42 -14.49 -19.54
CA THR A 45 -0.73 -14.37 -20.45
C THR A 45 -1.42 -13.04 -20.19
N LEU A 46 -2.22 -12.62 -21.17
CA LEU A 46 -3.03 -11.43 -21.02
C LEU A 46 -4.03 -11.58 -19.87
N GLU A 47 -4.54 -12.80 -19.68
CA GLU A 47 -5.48 -13.08 -18.59
C GLU A 47 -4.83 -12.84 -17.21
N GLU A 48 -3.59 -13.30 -17.03
CA GLU A 48 -2.86 -13.08 -15.77
C GLU A 48 -2.64 -11.60 -15.51
N GLU A 49 -2.24 -10.86 -16.54
CA GLU A 49 -2.01 -9.43 -16.42
C GLU A 49 -3.30 -8.67 -16.09
N SER A 50 -4.40 -9.06 -16.74
CA SER A 50 -5.69 -8.45 -16.47
C SER A 50 -6.17 -8.74 -15.06
N LYS A 51 -5.94 -9.97 -14.58
CA LYS A 51 -6.31 -10.34 -13.22
C LYS A 51 -5.53 -9.51 -12.20
N GLN A 52 -4.23 -9.34 -12.40
CA GLN A 52 -3.41 -8.52 -11.51
C GLN A 52 -3.91 -7.08 -11.45
N LYS A 53 -4.25 -6.51 -12.59
CA LYS A 53 -4.78 -5.14 -12.66
C LYS A 53 -6.10 -5.03 -11.90
N MET A 54 -6.99 -6.00 -12.08
CA MET A 54 -8.29 -5.97 -11.42
C MET A 54 -8.13 -6.16 -9.90
N ASP A 55 -7.25 -7.07 -9.49
CA ASP A 55 -6.97 -7.29 -8.06
C ASP A 55 -6.42 -6.01 -7.42
N ALA A 56 -5.51 -5.31 -8.09
CA ALA A 56 -4.95 -4.07 -7.61
C ALA A 56 -6.01 -2.97 -7.51
N TYR A 57 -6.87 -2.87 -8.52
CA TYR A 57 -7.94 -1.89 -8.52
C TYR A 57 -8.91 -2.11 -7.36
N LEU A 58 -9.36 -3.37 -7.19
CA LEU A 58 -10.31 -3.70 -6.12
C LEU A 58 -9.70 -3.45 -4.74
N LEU A 59 -8.43 -3.81 -4.55
CA LEU A 59 -7.74 -3.57 -3.29
C LEU A 59 -7.60 -2.08 -3.00
N CYS A 60 -7.22 -1.31 -3.99
CA CYS A 60 -7.12 0.14 -3.89
C CYS A 60 -8.44 0.75 -3.43
N MET A 61 -9.54 0.35 -4.06
CA MET A 61 -10.85 0.88 -3.71
C MET A 61 -11.27 0.44 -2.30
N LYS A 62 -10.94 -0.79 -1.93
CA LYS A 62 -11.25 -1.30 -0.58
C LYS A 62 -10.55 -0.47 0.49
N ILE A 63 -9.26 -0.20 0.31
CA ILE A 63 -8.48 0.59 1.26
C ILE A 63 -9.01 2.03 1.31
N ALA A 64 -9.25 2.62 0.16
CA ALA A 64 -9.70 4.01 0.08
C ALA A 64 -11.06 4.19 0.76
N LYS A 65 -11.98 3.25 0.56
CA LYS A 65 -13.31 3.33 1.15
C LYS A 65 -13.29 3.10 2.66
N ALA A 66 -12.35 2.30 3.15
CA ALA A 66 -12.24 2.04 4.58
C ALA A 66 -11.86 3.28 5.36
N ALA A 67 -10.99 4.13 4.78
CA ALA A 67 -10.51 5.38 5.39
C ALA A 67 -10.02 5.17 6.83
N GLY A 68 -9.46 4.01 7.12
CA GLY A 68 -9.02 3.62 8.45
C GLY A 68 -8.73 2.15 8.48
N GLU A 69 -9.27 1.46 9.49
CA GLU A 69 -9.06 0.02 9.62
C GLU A 69 -9.70 -0.75 8.47
N VAL A 70 -8.92 -1.64 7.87
CA VAL A 70 -9.37 -2.48 6.77
C VAL A 70 -8.97 -3.94 7.06
N ASP A 71 -9.85 -4.86 6.69
CA ASP A 71 -9.59 -6.29 6.87
C ASP A 71 -9.04 -6.87 5.57
N LEU A 72 -7.75 -7.23 5.58
CA LEU A 72 -7.05 -7.71 4.40
C LEU A 72 -6.90 -9.23 4.44
N THR A 73 -7.09 -9.87 3.29
CA THR A 73 -6.71 -11.28 3.14
C THR A 73 -5.20 -11.39 3.04
N VAL A 74 -4.68 -12.63 3.10
CA VAL A 74 -3.24 -12.88 2.95
C VAL A 74 -2.76 -12.37 1.59
N GLU A 75 -3.53 -12.63 0.54
CA GLU A 75 -3.19 -12.21 -0.82
C GLU A 75 -3.22 -10.69 -0.95
N GLU A 76 -4.19 -10.04 -0.33
CA GLU A 76 -4.27 -8.59 -0.34
C GLU A 76 -3.09 -7.96 0.42
N ALA A 77 -2.74 -8.52 1.57
CA ALA A 77 -1.60 -8.05 2.34
C ALA A 77 -0.30 -8.20 1.55
N ALA A 78 -0.15 -9.32 0.84
CA ALA A 78 1.02 -9.53 -0.02
C ALA A 78 1.09 -8.48 -1.13
N MET A 79 -0.04 -8.15 -1.74
CA MET A 79 -0.08 -7.13 -2.78
C MET A 79 0.26 -5.74 -2.25
N VAL A 80 -0.19 -5.39 -1.05
CA VAL A 80 0.19 -4.13 -0.41
C VAL A 80 1.71 -4.06 -0.25
N LYS A 81 2.33 -5.15 0.20
CA LYS A 81 3.79 -5.19 0.35
C LYS A 81 4.50 -5.07 -1.00
N MET A 82 3.96 -5.70 -2.05
CA MET A 82 4.51 -5.55 -3.40
C MET A 82 4.45 -4.11 -3.88
N ALA A 83 3.32 -3.46 -3.67
CA ALA A 83 3.18 -2.05 -4.04
C ALA A 83 4.16 -1.19 -3.25
N ALA A 84 4.29 -1.46 -1.95
CA ALA A 84 5.19 -0.70 -1.08
C ALA A 84 6.66 -0.86 -1.46
N ALA A 85 7.02 -1.93 -2.18
CA ALA A 85 8.39 -2.12 -2.65
C ALA A 85 8.84 -1.02 -3.61
N SER A 86 7.91 -0.26 -4.17
CA SER A 86 8.23 0.92 -5.00
C SER A 86 8.65 2.12 -4.18
N LEU A 87 8.43 2.09 -2.87
CA LEU A 87 8.81 3.17 -1.99
C LEU A 87 10.29 3.10 -1.62
N ASN A 88 10.80 4.17 -1.03
CA ASN A 88 12.15 4.14 -0.49
C ASN A 88 12.20 3.19 0.73
N PRO A 89 13.41 2.83 1.22
CA PRO A 89 13.52 1.89 2.35
C PRO A 89 12.72 2.32 3.59
N GLY A 90 12.71 3.61 3.89
CA GLY A 90 11.96 4.10 5.05
C GLY A 90 10.46 3.88 4.91
N GLY A 91 9.91 4.18 3.73
CA GLY A 91 8.49 3.96 3.46
C GLY A 91 8.13 2.50 3.42
N TYR A 92 8.92 1.69 2.71
CA TYR A 92 8.70 0.26 2.62
C TYR A 92 8.71 -0.40 4.00
N GLY A 93 9.71 -0.07 4.81
CA GLY A 93 9.85 -0.66 6.14
C GLY A 93 8.65 -0.37 7.03
N GLN A 94 8.13 0.85 6.97
CA GLN A 94 6.97 1.21 7.76
C GLN A 94 5.72 0.46 7.33
N VAL A 95 5.47 0.34 6.04
CA VAL A 95 4.33 -0.44 5.52
C VAL A 95 4.50 -1.90 5.86
N TYR A 96 5.68 -2.46 5.64
CA TYR A 96 5.97 -3.86 5.95
C TYR A 96 5.69 -4.18 7.43
N ASN A 97 6.21 -3.36 8.33
CA ASN A 97 6.00 -3.58 9.76
C ASN A 97 4.53 -3.50 10.15
N LEU A 98 3.80 -2.57 9.56
CA LEU A 98 2.38 -2.43 9.85
C LEU A 98 1.59 -3.66 9.41
N ILE A 99 1.90 -4.17 8.20
CA ILE A 99 1.22 -5.35 7.63
C ILE A 99 1.58 -6.62 8.42
N GLU A 100 2.83 -6.77 8.83
CA GLU A 100 3.27 -7.95 9.57
C GLU A 100 2.88 -7.92 11.03
N GLY A 101 2.16 -6.88 11.46
CA GLY A 101 1.74 -6.75 12.85
C GLY A 101 2.85 -6.31 13.78
N GLY A 102 3.97 -5.85 13.21
CA GLY A 102 5.07 -5.29 14.00
C GLY A 102 4.77 -3.88 14.45
N GLU A 103 5.41 -3.44 15.48
CA GLU A 103 5.28 -2.09 16.00
C GLU A 103 6.30 -1.14 15.40
#